data_5b6ddcf49430cee514c68248694b8e4d
#
_entry.id   5b6ddcf49430cee514c68248694b8e4d
#
_cell.length_a   1.000
_cell.length_b   1.000
_cell.length_c   1.000
_cell.angle_alpha   90.00
_cell.angle_beta   90.00
_cell.angle_gamma   90.00
#
_symmetry.space_group_name_H-M   'P 1'
#
loop_
_entity.id
_entity.type
_entity.pdbx_description
1 polymer ?
#
loop_
_entity_poly.entity_id
_entity_poly.type
_entity_poly.pdbx_seq_one_letter_code
_entity_poly.pdbx_strand_id
1 'polypeptide(L)'
;KKGQKVKKCDFLSEGYATQNGEFALGKNLKVAFMPWKGYNFEDAIVISERVVKEDLFTSVHISEYELEVRDTKLGEEELTPDIPNVSEEATKDLDENGIIRIGAQVKEGDILIGKITPKGESDPTPEEKLLRAIFGDKAGDAKDASLKAPNGVEGVVIGKKLFQRAKKDKNAKVREKAAIEKLEKMHEKNETDLMEVLLEKLGMLLKDHVSAGVGNNFGEIQIGKGAKFTEKNLRGLDYANINPLGWTGDKKIDDQINTLLHNYNIKFNEELGRYKREKFNISIGDELPAGVLKLAKVYLAVKRKLKVGDKMAGRHGNKGIVAKIVRHEDMPFLEDGTPVDIVLNPLGVPSRMNLGQIYETILGWTGEKLGLKFSTPIFDGATVEEIAEYCKQADIPMYGHTYLYDGETGERFHQKATVGIIYVIKLHHMVDDKMHARSIGPYSLITQQPLGGKAQFGGQRFGEMEVWALEAYGASNILQELLTLKSDDIIGRAKTYEAIVKGENVPRAGVPESFNVLVHELR
;
A
#
# COMPACT_ATOMS: atom_id res chain seq x y z
N LYS A 1 6.39 24.29 6.10
CA LYS A 1 7.17 23.78 7.25
C LYS A 1 6.82 24.59 8.49
N LYS A 2 6.92 23.97 9.71
CA LYS A 2 6.70 24.69 10.98
C LYS A 2 7.61 25.92 11.07
N GLY A 3 7.05 27.11 11.32
CA GLY A 3 7.78 28.40 11.36
C GLY A 3 7.89 29.15 10.03
N GLN A 4 7.38 28.59 8.93
CA GLN A 4 7.36 29.29 7.64
C GLN A 4 6.28 30.39 7.63
N LYS A 5 6.64 31.60 7.17
CA LYS A 5 5.67 32.69 6.98
C LYS A 5 4.79 32.36 5.76
N VAL A 6 3.49 32.53 5.92
CA VAL A 6 2.49 32.27 4.88
C VAL A 6 1.73 33.55 4.54
N LYS A 7 1.31 33.68 3.29
CA LYS A 7 0.48 34.78 2.80
C LYS A 7 -0.94 34.27 2.54
N LYS A 8 -1.87 35.18 2.32
CA LYS A 8 -3.23 34.84 1.88
C LYS A 8 -3.13 34.08 0.54
N CYS A 9 -3.84 32.96 0.42
CA CYS A 9 -3.87 32.06 -0.74
C CYS A 9 -2.62 31.17 -0.93
N ASP A 10 -1.67 31.13 0.01
CA ASP A 10 -0.58 30.14 -0.05
C ASP A 10 -1.13 28.74 0.26
N PHE A 11 -0.65 27.74 -0.49
CA PHE A 11 -0.96 26.34 -0.20
C PHE A 11 -0.24 25.88 1.08
N LEU A 12 -1.01 25.45 2.07
CA LEU A 12 -0.47 24.98 3.34
C LEU A 12 -0.10 23.49 3.30
N SER A 13 -0.88 22.72 2.56
CA SER A 13 -0.73 21.28 2.44
C SER A 13 -1.33 20.81 1.11
N GLU A 14 -0.71 19.83 0.49
CA GLU A 14 -1.21 19.16 -0.71
C GLU A 14 -1.30 17.65 -0.47
N GLY A 15 -2.28 17.02 -1.10
CA GLY A 15 -2.42 15.56 -1.12
C GLY A 15 -1.52 14.92 -2.17
N TYR A 16 -1.44 13.58 -2.16
CA TYR A 16 -0.59 12.81 -3.10
C TYR A 16 -1.02 12.92 -4.57
N ALA A 17 -2.27 13.28 -4.82
CA ALA A 17 -2.86 13.41 -6.15
C ALA A 17 -3.07 14.87 -6.56
N THR A 18 -2.44 15.83 -5.89
CA THR A 18 -2.55 17.27 -6.17
C THR A 18 -1.18 17.89 -6.41
N GLN A 19 -1.10 18.85 -7.33
CA GLN A 19 0.08 19.64 -7.62
C GLN A 19 -0.34 21.08 -7.90
N ASN A 20 0.21 22.04 -7.17
CA ASN A 20 -0.14 23.47 -7.27
C ASN A 20 -1.67 23.72 -7.12
N GLY A 21 -2.35 22.96 -6.26
CA GLY A 21 -3.79 23.06 -6.03
C GLY A 21 -4.67 22.43 -7.10
N GLU A 22 -4.09 21.85 -8.15
CA GLU A 22 -4.81 21.15 -9.22
C GLU A 22 -4.74 19.63 -9.02
N PHE A 23 -5.75 18.92 -9.47
CA PHE A 23 -5.80 17.47 -9.43
C PHE A 23 -4.82 16.88 -10.45
N ALA A 24 -3.86 16.07 -9.99
CA ALA A 24 -2.75 15.54 -10.77
C ALA A 24 -2.58 14.02 -10.57
N LEU A 25 -3.65 13.26 -10.74
CA LEU A 25 -3.66 11.79 -10.57
C LEU A 25 -2.94 11.06 -11.70
N GLY A 26 -2.91 11.63 -12.91
CA GLY A 26 -2.28 11.06 -14.10
C GLY A 26 -1.12 11.90 -14.61
N LYS A 27 -0.70 11.59 -15.83
CA LYS A 27 0.40 12.27 -16.54
C LYS A 27 0.00 12.56 -17.98
N ASN A 28 0.54 13.66 -18.52
CA ASN A 28 0.46 13.98 -19.92
C ASN A 28 1.47 13.16 -20.72
N LEU A 29 1.01 12.45 -21.74
CA LEU A 29 1.85 11.65 -22.62
C LEU A 29 1.65 12.07 -24.07
N LYS A 30 2.72 12.01 -24.87
CA LYS A 30 2.67 12.20 -26.31
C LYS A 30 2.08 10.94 -26.96
N VAL A 31 0.93 11.08 -27.61
CA VAL A 31 0.16 9.98 -28.19
C VAL A 31 0.15 10.05 -29.71
N ALA A 32 0.17 8.89 -30.36
CA ALA A 32 -0.16 8.73 -31.77
C ALA A 32 -1.36 7.79 -31.92
N PHE A 33 -2.35 8.21 -32.70
CA PHE A 33 -3.48 7.36 -33.07
C PHE A 33 -3.19 6.70 -34.41
N MET A 34 -2.71 5.46 -34.37
CA MET A 34 -2.39 4.68 -35.56
C MET A 34 -2.43 3.18 -35.25
N PRO A 35 -2.86 2.32 -36.18
CA PRO A 35 -2.63 0.89 -36.04
C PRO A 35 -1.12 0.59 -36.18
N TRP A 36 -0.56 -0.23 -35.29
CA TRP A 36 0.86 -0.50 -35.33
C TRP A 36 1.17 -1.98 -35.12
N LYS A 37 1.61 -2.67 -36.18
CA LYS A 37 2.05 -4.07 -36.17
C LYS A 37 1.08 -5.06 -35.49
N GLY A 38 -0.19 -4.69 -35.30
CA GLY A 38 -1.19 -5.48 -34.57
C GLY A 38 -1.05 -5.44 -33.05
N TYR A 39 -0.04 -4.78 -32.48
CA TYR A 39 0.20 -4.72 -31.04
C TYR A 39 -0.87 -3.94 -30.26
N ASN A 40 -1.58 -3.04 -30.91
CA ASN A 40 -2.66 -2.25 -30.35
C ASN A 40 -4.03 -2.64 -30.87
N PHE A 41 -4.21 -3.91 -31.24
CA PHE A 41 -5.50 -4.46 -31.64
C PHE A 41 -6.55 -4.25 -30.53
N GLU A 42 -7.77 -3.86 -30.92
CA GLU A 42 -8.86 -3.46 -30.01
C GLU A 42 -8.41 -2.33 -29.07
N ASP A 43 -8.52 -2.50 -27.76
CA ASP A 43 -8.16 -1.52 -26.71
C ASP A 43 -6.74 -1.75 -26.15
N ALA A 44 -5.89 -2.46 -26.86
CA ALA A 44 -4.53 -2.68 -26.44
C ALA A 44 -3.69 -1.40 -26.63
N ILE A 45 -2.82 -1.15 -25.67
CA ILE A 45 -1.98 0.04 -25.61
C ILE A 45 -0.52 -0.38 -25.75
N VAL A 46 0.22 0.32 -26.61
CA VAL A 46 1.68 0.20 -26.67
C VAL A 46 2.31 1.41 -26.02
N ILE A 47 3.28 1.17 -25.16
CA ILE A 47 3.92 2.21 -24.33
C ILE A 47 5.44 2.18 -24.54
N SER A 48 6.05 3.36 -24.56
CA SER A 48 7.50 3.54 -24.57
C SER A 48 8.12 3.13 -23.23
N GLU A 49 9.28 2.49 -23.26
CA GLU A 49 10.07 2.16 -22.08
C GLU A 49 10.45 3.41 -21.26
N ARG A 50 10.56 4.59 -21.88
CA ARG A 50 10.80 5.87 -21.20
C ARG A 50 9.82 6.10 -20.05
N VAL A 51 8.52 5.80 -20.29
CA VAL A 51 7.44 5.99 -19.30
C VAL A 51 7.68 5.14 -18.04
N VAL A 52 8.26 3.95 -18.21
CA VAL A 52 8.57 3.03 -17.10
C VAL A 52 9.90 3.41 -16.43
N LYS A 53 10.91 3.81 -17.20
CA LYS A 53 12.23 4.23 -16.68
C LYS A 53 12.15 5.49 -15.83
N GLU A 54 11.37 6.48 -16.27
CA GLU A 54 11.16 7.74 -15.55
C GLU A 54 10.16 7.63 -14.39
N ASP A 55 9.68 6.42 -14.07
CA ASP A 55 8.72 6.15 -12.99
C ASP A 55 7.43 7.01 -13.06
N LEU A 56 6.95 7.36 -14.28
CA LEU A 56 5.82 8.28 -14.46
C LEU A 56 4.51 7.75 -13.86
N PHE A 57 4.28 6.44 -13.93
CA PHE A 57 3.09 5.76 -13.38
C PHE A 57 3.43 4.78 -12.26
N THR A 58 4.56 4.95 -11.63
CA THR A 58 4.93 4.13 -10.48
C THR A 58 4.11 4.54 -9.27
N SER A 59 3.49 3.57 -8.63
CA SER A 59 2.66 3.76 -7.44
C SER A 59 3.23 2.99 -6.25
N VAL A 60 3.09 3.57 -5.05
CA VAL A 60 3.46 2.92 -3.79
C VAL A 60 2.18 2.49 -3.09
N HIS A 61 2.08 1.21 -2.78
CA HIS A 61 0.95 0.60 -2.09
C HIS A 61 1.39 0.15 -0.71
N ILE A 62 0.64 0.53 0.31
CA ILE A 62 0.88 0.09 1.68
C ILE A 62 -0.22 -0.90 2.04
N SER A 63 0.18 -2.15 2.29
CA SER A 63 -0.72 -3.21 2.71
C SER A 63 -0.52 -3.50 4.19
N GLU A 64 -1.62 -3.67 4.91
CA GLU A 64 -1.62 -4.09 6.31
C GLU A 64 -1.92 -5.58 6.38
N TYR A 65 -1.06 -6.30 7.07
CA TYR A 65 -1.21 -7.73 7.37
C TYR A 65 -1.36 -7.88 8.86
N GLU A 66 -2.45 -8.51 9.29
CA GLU A 66 -2.74 -8.71 10.71
C GLU A 66 -2.92 -10.19 11.04
N LEU A 67 -2.46 -10.57 12.21
CA LEU A 67 -2.61 -11.92 12.75
C LEU A 67 -3.00 -11.85 14.23
N GLU A 68 -4.10 -12.51 14.55
CA GLU A 68 -4.58 -12.64 15.91
C GLU A 68 -4.03 -13.90 16.57
N VAL A 69 -3.74 -13.79 17.85
CA VAL A 69 -3.39 -14.90 18.74
C VAL A 69 -4.54 -15.11 19.71
N ARG A 70 -5.11 -16.30 19.70
CA ARG A 70 -6.30 -16.63 20.49
C ARG A 70 -5.99 -17.70 21.53
N ASP A 71 -6.77 -17.71 22.60
CA ASP A 71 -6.81 -18.82 23.53
C ASP A 71 -7.74 -19.92 22.97
N THR A 72 -7.21 -21.10 22.74
CA THR A 72 -7.96 -22.24 22.20
C THR A 72 -8.18 -23.31 23.28
N LYS A 73 -9.17 -24.18 23.09
CA LYS A 73 -9.44 -25.29 24.03
C LYS A 73 -8.26 -26.26 24.20
N LEU A 74 -7.32 -26.29 23.26
CA LEU A 74 -6.14 -27.16 23.26
C LEU A 74 -4.91 -26.48 23.84
N GLY A 75 -4.99 -25.19 24.13
CA GLY A 75 -3.89 -24.37 24.66
C GLY A 75 -3.85 -22.98 24.01
N GLU A 76 -3.02 -22.11 24.54
CA GLU A 76 -2.81 -20.78 23.98
C GLU A 76 -1.97 -20.88 22.69
N GLU A 77 -2.36 -20.16 21.64
CA GLU A 77 -1.50 -19.93 20.49
C GLU A 77 -0.32 -19.04 20.89
N GLU A 78 0.83 -19.17 20.25
CA GLU A 78 2.03 -18.39 20.56
C GLU A 78 2.64 -17.77 19.31
N LEU A 79 3.12 -16.52 19.46
CA LEU A 79 3.99 -15.89 18.48
C LEU A 79 5.44 -16.24 18.79
N THR A 80 6.13 -16.87 17.85
CA THR A 80 7.51 -17.32 18.00
C THR A 80 8.24 -17.33 16.65
N PRO A 81 9.55 -17.06 16.62
CA PRO A 81 10.38 -17.30 15.45
C PRO A 81 10.70 -18.79 15.25
N ASP A 82 10.57 -19.62 16.30
CA ASP A 82 10.81 -21.06 16.25
C ASP A 82 9.59 -21.80 15.72
N ILE A 83 9.54 -21.99 14.40
CA ILE A 83 8.41 -22.59 13.69
C ILE A 83 8.82 -24.00 13.24
N PRO A 84 8.00 -25.03 13.54
CA PRO A 84 8.30 -26.40 13.14
C PRO A 84 8.32 -26.55 11.60
N ASN A 85 9.28 -27.34 11.10
CA ASN A 85 9.46 -27.66 9.68
C ASN A 85 9.79 -26.47 8.76
N VAL A 86 10.35 -25.40 9.30
CA VAL A 86 10.84 -24.23 8.57
C VAL A 86 12.35 -24.11 8.71
N SER A 87 13.06 -23.73 7.65
CA SER A 87 14.50 -23.52 7.68
C SER A 87 14.87 -22.24 8.44
N GLU A 88 16.04 -22.22 9.09
CA GLU A 88 16.57 -21.04 9.78
C GLU A 88 16.73 -19.82 8.84
N GLU A 89 16.97 -20.05 7.56
CA GLU A 89 17.03 -18.98 6.56
C GLU A 89 15.71 -18.25 6.40
N ALA A 90 14.58 -18.95 6.47
CA ALA A 90 13.25 -18.37 6.34
C ALA A 90 12.80 -17.58 7.59
N THR A 91 13.44 -17.82 8.74
CA THR A 91 13.13 -17.16 10.02
C THR A 91 14.15 -16.10 10.42
N LYS A 92 15.23 -15.90 9.65
CA LYS A 92 16.34 -14.98 9.97
C LYS A 92 15.92 -13.52 10.19
N ASP A 93 14.86 -13.09 9.51
CA ASP A 93 14.36 -11.71 9.58
C ASP A 93 13.25 -11.53 10.64
N LEU A 94 12.92 -12.57 11.40
CA LEU A 94 11.96 -12.50 12.50
C LEU A 94 12.66 -12.02 13.78
N ASP A 95 11.95 -11.25 14.60
CA ASP A 95 12.38 -10.84 15.92
C ASP A 95 12.00 -11.88 17.00
N GLU A 96 12.34 -11.58 18.26
CA GLU A 96 12.03 -12.45 19.41
C GLU A 96 10.52 -12.71 19.59
N ASN A 97 9.67 -11.84 19.05
CA ASN A 97 8.22 -12.00 19.06
C ASN A 97 7.67 -12.69 17.81
N GLY A 98 8.54 -13.24 16.97
CA GLY A 98 8.12 -13.87 15.71
C GLY A 98 7.61 -12.90 14.64
N ILE A 99 7.84 -11.59 14.78
CA ILE A 99 7.39 -10.57 13.81
C ILE A 99 8.59 -10.12 12.98
N ILE A 100 8.40 -9.97 11.69
CA ILE A 100 9.46 -9.55 10.78
C ILE A 100 10.02 -8.16 11.15
N ARG A 101 11.33 -7.95 11.00
CA ARG A 101 12.00 -6.68 11.29
C ARG A 101 11.63 -5.59 10.29
N ILE A 102 11.66 -4.35 10.73
CA ILE A 102 11.47 -3.18 9.86
C ILE A 102 12.68 -3.07 8.92
N GLY A 103 12.42 -2.79 7.64
CA GLY A 103 13.43 -2.69 6.59
C GLY A 103 13.76 -4.02 5.92
N ALA A 104 13.17 -5.15 6.34
CA ALA A 104 13.33 -6.43 5.65
C ALA A 104 12.67 -6.38 4.27
N GLN A 105 13.34 -6.96 3.28
CA GLN A 105 12.76 -7.23 1.97
C GLN A 105 11.97 -8.53 2.04
N VAL A 106 10.74 -8.47 1.61
CA VAL A 106 9.78 -9.59 1.62
C VAL A 106 9.53 -10.05 0.20
N LYS A 107 9.57 -11.36 0.00
CA LYS A 107 9.16 -12.05 -1.23
C LYS A 107 7.96 -12.94 -0.97
N GLU A 108 7.38 -13.43 -2.05
CA GLU A 108 6.30 -14.41 -2.00
C GLU A 108 6.68 -15.62 -1.14
N GLY A 109 5.80 -15.97 -0.18
CA GLY A 109 5.98 -17.10 0.72
C GLY A 109 6.82 -16.84 1.97
N ASP A 110 7.47 -15.67 2.10
CA ASP A 110 8.22 -15.30 3.31
C ASP A 110 7.28 -15.14 4.50
N ILE A 111 7.77 -15.48 5.69
CA ILE A 111 6.98 -15.39 6.91
C ILE A 111 6.99 -13.95 7.42
N LEU A 112 5.80 -13.36 7.50
CA LEU A 112 5.60 -12.02 8.06
C LEU A 112 5.42 -12.06 9.58
N ILE A 113 4.63 -13.02 10.07
CA ILE A 113 4.33 -13.21 11.48
C ILE A 113 4.34 -14.70 11.76
N GLY A 114 5.29 -15.16 12.57
CA GLY A 114 5.40 -16.54 13.01
C GLY A 114 4.40 -16.84 14.12
N LYS A 115 3.55 -17.82 13.93
CA LYS A 115 2.58 -18.32 14.90
C LYS A 115 2.54 -19.84 14.92
N ILE A 116 2.50 -20.40 16.11
CA ILE A 116 2.25 -21.83 16.32
C ILE A 116 0.92 -22.03 17.05
N THR A 117 0.21 -23.06 16.63
CA THR A 117 -1.06 -23.48 17.26
C THR A 117 -0.89 -24.88 17.83
N PRO A 118 -1.31 -25.18 19.07
CA PRO A 118 -1.27 -26.53 19.63
C PRO A 118 -2.06 -27.49 18.75
N LYS A 119 -1.51 -28.66 18.49
CA LYS A 119 -2.12 -29.67 17.62
C LYS A 119 -3.11 -30.52 18.42
N GLY A 120 -4.35 -30.59 17.94
CA GLY A 120 -5.32 -31.58 18.40
C GLY A 120 -5.19 -32.89 17.62
N GLU A 121 -5.74 -33.95 18.15
CA GLU A 121 -5.93 -35.22 17.43
C GLU A 121 -6.91 -35.00 16.29
N SER A 122 -6.42 -34.79 15.08
CA SER A 122 -7.25 -34.78 13.85
C SER A 122 -6.68 -35.79 12.87
N ASP A 123 -7.56 -36.52 12.19
CA ASP A 123 -7.14 -37.39 11.09
C ASP A 123 -6.56 -36.53 9.95
N PRO A 124 -5.30 -36.76 9.57
CA PRO A 124 -4.68 -36.03 8.47
C PRO A 124 -5.38 -36.35 7.14
N THR A 125 -5.47 -35.36 6.26
CA THR A 125 -6.02 -35.55 4.91
C THR A 125 -5.20 -36.59 4.12
N PRO A 126 -5.77 -37.21 3.08
CA PRO A 126 -5.02 -38.18 2.26
C PRO A 126 -3.74 -37.62 1.68
N GLU A 127 -3.77 -36.33 1.29
CA GLU A 127 -2.61 -35.61 0.78
C GLU A 127 -1.55 -35.37 1.87
N GLU A 128 -1.96 -35.02 3.07
CA GLU A 128 -1.05 -34.86 4.23
C GLU A 128 -0.44 -36.21 4.65
N LYS A 129 -1.21 -37.30 4.61
CA LYS A 129 -0.69 -38.66 4.87
C LYS A 129 0.39 -39.02 3.88
N LEU A 130 0.19 -38.71 2.59
CA LEU A 130 1.16 -38.95 1.54
C LEU A 130 2.44 -38.13 1.74
N LEU A 131 2.31 -36.84 2.03
CA LEU A 131 3.45 -35.95 2.29
C LEU A 131 4.27 -36.42 3.51
N ARG A 132 3.62 -36.89 4.57
CA ARG A 132 4.30 -37.49 5.73
C ARG A 132 5.05 -38.78 5.36
N ALA A 133 4.47 -39.61 4.50
CA ALA A 133 5.11 -40.84 4.05
C ALA A 133 6.36 -40.56 3.19
N ILE A 134 6.35 -39.51 2.40
CA ILE A 134 7.46 -39.14 1.50
C ILE A 134 8.59 -38.39 2.25
N PHE A 135 8.24 -37.43 3.10
CA PHE A 135 9.20 -36.53 3.75
C PHE A 135 9.52 -36.88 5.22
N GLY A 136 8.90 -37.92 5.77
CA GLY A 136 9.08 -38.37 7.15
C GLY A 136 8.24 -37.58 8.16
N ASP A 137 7.98 -38.21 9.31
CA ASP A 137 7.12 -37.66 10.35
C ASP A 137 7.96 -36.85 11.36
N LYS A 138 8.14 -35.58 11.12
CA LYS A 138 8.56 -34.62 12.17
C LYS A 138 7.30 -34.00 12.78
N ALA A 139 6.47 -34.85 13.39
CA ALA A 139 5.28 -34.41 14.09
C ALA A 139 5.70 -33.76 15.43
N GLY A 140 5.88 -32.45 15.42
CA GLY A 140 5.89 -31.66 16.65
C GLY A 140 4.48 -31.52 17.22
N ASP A 141 4.37 -31.25 18.51
CA ASP A 141 3.08 -31.03 19.21
C ASP A 141 2.37 -29.74 18.76
N ALA A 142 2.95 -28.99 17.84
CA ALA A 142 2.43 -27.73 17.33
C ALA A 142 2.34 -27.72 15.80
N LYS A 143 1.32 -27.02 15.29
CA LYS A 143 1.09 -26.78 13.86
C LYS A 143 1.53 -25.35 13.50
N ASP A 144 2.21 -25.20 12.36
CA ASP A 144 2.49 -23.89 11.76
C ASP A 144 1.18 -23.19 11.33
N ALA A 145 0.91 -22.05 11.94
CA ALA A 145 -0.21 -21.17 11.61
C ALA A 145 0.29 -19.75 11.27
N SER A 146 1.53 -19.64 10.81
CA SER A 146 2.19 -18.39 10.49
C SER A 146 1.54 -17.68 9.32
N LEU A 147 1.53 -16.35 9.36
CA LEU A 147 1.10 -15.52 8.24
C LEU A 147 2.27 -15.34 7.28
N LYS A 148 2.11 -15.88 6.08
CA LYS A 148 3.07 -15.76 4.99
C LYS A 148 2.65 -14.68 4.00
N ALA A 149 3.64 -14.09 3.31
CA ALA A 149 3.37 -13.13 2.26
C ALA A 149 2.57 -13.80 1.11
N PRO A 150 1.45 -13.21 0.68
CA PRO A 150 0.65 -13.75 -0.43
C PRO A 150 1.44 -13.81 -1.74
N ASN A 151 0.98 -14.67 -2.64
CA ASN A 151 1.58 -14.80 -3.97
C ASN A 151 1.57 -13.47 -4.74
N GLY A 152 2.71 -13.14 -5.36
CA GLY A 152 2.90 -11.93 -6.16
C GLY A 152 3.19 -10.67 -5.34
N VAL A 153 3.43 -10.79 -4.03
CA VAL A 153 3.80 -9.65 -3.17
C VAL A 153 5.31 -9.60 -3.00
N GLU A 154 5.92 -8.52 -3.49
CA GLU A 154 7.31 -8.15 -3.21
C GLU A 154 7.34 -6.74 -2.63
N GLY A 155 7.99 -6.55 -1.47
CA GLY A 155 8.01 -5.24 -0.85
C GLY A 155 8.97 -5.13 0.32
N VAL A 156 8.88 -4.02 1.02
CA VAL A 156 9.72 -3.71 2.19
C VAL A 156 8.83 -3.43 3.40
N VAL A 157 9.18 -3.99 4.54
CA VAL A 157 8.48 -3.73 5.80
C VAL A 157 8.78 -2.33 6.29
N ILE A 158 7.76 -1.48 6.39
CA ILE A 158 7.88 -0.09 6.83
C ILE A 158 7.48 0.12 8.29
N GLY A 159 6.72 -0.80 8.86
CA GLY A 159 6.28 -0.70 10.24
C GLY A 159 5.72 -1.99 10.78
N LYS A 160 5.74 -2.14 12.09
CA LYS A 160 5.10 -3.23 12.81
C LYS A 160 4.48 -2.71 14.10
N LYS A 161 3.39 -3.33 14.51
CA LYS A 161 2.74 -3.07 15.80
C LYS A 161 2.36 -4.38 16.45
N LEU A 162 2.58 -4.47 17.73
CA LEU A 162 2.15 -5.59 18.54
C LEU A 162 1.27 -5.07 19.68
N PHE A 163 0.02 -5.49 19.69
CA PHE A 163 -0.94 -5.21 20.75
C PHE A 163 -1.04 -6.43 21.65
N GLN A 164 -1.01 -6.24 22.95
CA GLN A 164 -1.06 -7.32 23.92
C GLN A 164 -2.06 -6.98 25.03
N ARG A 165 -2.88 -7.95 25.37
CA ARG A 165 -3.74 -7.86 26.55
C ARG A 165 -2.88 -8.01 27.81
N ALA A 166 -3.06 -7.15 28.81
CA ALA A 166 -2.34 -7.27 30.07
C ALA A 166 -2.72 -8.60 30.76
N LYS A 167 -1.72 -9.49 30.89
CA LYS A 167 -1.87 -10.69 31.71
C LYS A 167 -1.67 -10.33 33.18
N LYS A 168 -2.54 -10.80 34.08
CA LYS A 168 -2.50 -10.53 35.52
C LYS A 168 -1.57 -11.45 36.32
N ASP A 169 -0.52 -11.97 35.70
CA ASP A 169 0.46 -12.85 36.35
C ASP A 169 1.43 -12.07 37.24
N LYS A 170 1.98 -12.72 38.27
CA LYS A 170 2.95 -12.11 39.18
C LYS A 170 4.18 -11.55 38.47
N ASN A 171 4.70 -12.27 37.47
CA ASN A 171 5.84 -11.84 36.67
C ASN A 171 5.50 -10.67 35.73
N ALA A 172 4.27 -10.60 35.22
CA ALA A 172 3.77 -9.48 34.44
C ALA A 172 3.71 -8.18 35.26
N LYS A 173 3.25 -8.25 36.52
CA LYS A 173 3.26 -7.09 37.44
C LYS A 173 4.66 -6.55 37.74
N VAL A 174 5.67 -7.42 37.81
CA VAL A 174 7.06 -6.98 38.00
C VAL A 174 7.57 -6.24 36.76
N ARG A 175 7.29 -6.77 35.56
CA ARG A 175 7.66 -6.13 34.29
C ARG A 175 6.92 -4.79 34.10
N GLU A 176 5.64 -4.74 34.43
CA GLU A 176 4.80 -3.52 34.40
C GLU A 176 5.39 -2.44 35.30
N LYS A 177 5.73 -2.78 36.55
CA LYS A 177 6.37 -1.84 37.48
C LYS A 177 7.71 -1.32 36.96
N ALA A 178 8.55 -2.19 36.43
CA ALA A 178 9.84 -1.80 35.85
C ALA A 178 9.66 -0.91 34.60
N ALA A 179 8.66 -1.19 33.77
CA ALA A 179 8.33 -0.35 32.61
C ALA A 179 7.80 1.03 33.01
N ILE A 180 6.93 1.10 34.03
CA ILE A 180 6.42 2.37 34.58
C ILE A 180 7.58 3.18 35.19
N GLU A 181 8.47 2.55 35.97
CA GLU A 181 9.64 3.23 36.57
C GLU A 181 10.58 3.80 35.50
N LYS A 182 10.80 3.05 34.41
CA LYS A 182 11.58 3.55 33.26
C LYS A 182 10.93 4.73 32.57
N LEU A 183 9.60 4.70 32.41
CA LEU A 183 8.82 5.77 31.82
C LEU A 183 8.85 7.02 32.72
N GLU A 184 8.73 6.87 34.04
CA GLU A 184 8.82 7.96 35.02
C GLU A 184 10.19 8.65 34.94
N LYS A 185 11.28 7.90 34.95
CA LYS A 185 12.64 8.45 34.78
C LYS A 185 12.83 9.20 33.47
N MET A 186 12.21 8.71 32.38
CA MET A 186 12.28 9.38 31.09
C MET A 186 11.44 10.66 31.06
N HIS A 187 10.29 10.65 31.72
CA HIS A 187 9.44 11.84 31.88
C HIS A 187 10.12 12.93 32.71
N GLU A 188 10.69 12.58 33.87
CA GLU A 188 11.47 13.48 34.72
C GLU A 188 12.65 14.12 33.96
N LYS A 189 13.34 13.32 33.14
CA LYS A 189 14.42 13.84 32.29
C LYS A 189 13.89 14.85 31.26
N ASN A 190 12.83 14.52 30.55
CA ASN A 190 12.25 15.40 29.53
C ASN A 190 11.70 16.69 30.16
N GLU A 191 11.15 16.62 31.37
CA GLU A 191 10.67 17.77 32.13
C GLU A 191 11.84 18.67 32.54
N THR A 192 12.95 18.09 33.04
CA THR A 192 14.16 18.86 33.38
C THR A 192 14.77 19.52 32.13
N ASP A 193 14.87 18.82 31.01
CA ASP A 193 15.40 19.35 29.74
C ASP A 193 14.52 20.52 29.23
N LEU A 194 13.18 20.43 29.31
CA LEU A 194 12.27 21.51 28.96
C LEU A 194 12.43 22.72 29.87
N MET A 195 12.61 22.49 31.16
CA MET A 195 12.82 23.56 32.17
C MET A 195 14.17 24.26 31.90
N GLU A 196 15.25 23.53 31.62
CA GLU A 196 16.55 24.15 31.33
C GLU A 196 16.51 25.02 30.08
N VAL A 197 15.85 24.59 29.02
CA VAL A 197 15.65 25.39 27.80
C VAL A 197 14.82 26.66 28.09
N LEU A 198 13.81 26.56 28.97
CA LEU A 198 13.03 27.75 29.40
C LEU A 198 13.92 28.73 30.16
N LEU A 199 14.67 28.24 31.17
CA LEU A 199 15.55 29.05 31.99
C LEU A 199 16.64 29.76 31.18
N GLU A 200 17.27 29.06 30.22
CA GLU A 200 18.24 29.65 29.33
C GLU A 200 17.65 30.80 28.51
N LYS A 201 16.49 30.60 27.92
CA LYS A 201 15.81 31.64 27.12
C LYS A 201 15.31 32.83 27.98
N LEU A 202 14.75 32.54 29.15
CA LEU A 202 14.38 33.59 30.10
C LEU A 202 15.61 34.36 30.58
N GLY A 203 16.72 33.68 30.88
CA GLY A 203 17.98 34.31 31.27
C GLY A 203 18.54 35.25 30.19
N MET A 204 18.42 34.87 28.90
CA MET A 204 18.80 35.74 27.77
C MET A 204 17.92 36.99 27.67
N LEU A 205 16.60 36.84 27.83
CA LEU A 205 15.64 37.96 27.73
C LEU A 205 15.69 38.93 28.94
N LEU A 206 15.98 38.40 30.14
CA LEU A 206 15.93 39.14 31.40
C LEU A 206 17.32 39.64 31.85
N LYS A 207 18.36 39.38 31.05
CA LYS A 207 19.74 39.73 31.33
C LYS A 207 19.85 41.22 31.60
N ASP A 208 19.87 42.08 32.04
CA ASP A 208 19.97 43.52 32.27
C ASP A 208 18.66 44.20 32.74
N HIS A 209 17.63 43.41 33.05
CA HIS A 209 16.36 43.91 33.52
C HIS A 209 16.15 43.63 35.02
N VAL A 210 15.38 44.49 35.66
CA VAL A 210 14.94 44.35 37.07
C VAL A 210 13.44 44.04 37.14
N SER A 211 13.07 43.26 38.12
CA SER A 211 11.68 42.84 38.32
C SER A 211 10.76 44.03 38.63
N ALA A 212 9.65 44.13 37.93
CA ALA A 212 8.52 45.02 38.28
C ALA A 212 7.56 44.39 39.30
N GLY A 213 7.81 43.13 39.68
CA GLY A 213 7.02 42.32 40.60
C GLY A 213 6.40 41.12 39.87
N VAL A 214 6.97 39.90 40.03
CA VAL A 214 6.43 38.68 39.42
C VAL A 214 5.52 38.00 40.44
N GLY A 215 4.25 37.84 40.08
CA GLY A 215 3.24 37.17 40.89
C GLY A 215 2.66 35.92 40.25
N ASN A 216 2.02 35.10 41.06
CA ASN A 216 1.23 34.00 40.57
C ASN A 216 -0.22 34.43 40.27
N ASN A 217 -1.00 33.56 39.65
CA ASN A 217 -2.41 33.79 39.34
C ASN A 217 -3.31 33.95 40.59
N PHE A 218 -2.78 33.65 41.77
CA PHE A 218 -3.46 33.80 43.08
C PHE A 218 -3.14 35.13 43.77
N GLY A 219 -2.28 36.01 43.19
CA GLY A 219 -1.93 37.32 43.71
C GLY A 219 -0.71 37.31 44.65
N GLU A 220 -0.03 36.20 44.86
CA GLU A 220 1.19 36.12 45.67
C GLU A 220 2.40 36.56 44.87
N ILE A 221 3.22 37.41 45.42
CA ILE A 221 4.45 37.92 44.80
C ILE A 221 5.57 36.91 45.05
N GLN A 222 6.06 36.29 43.99
CA GLN A 222 7.17 35.31 44.02
C GLN A 222 8.55 35.98 43.87
N ILE A 223 8.64 37.06 43.07
CA ILE A 223 9.83 37.88 42.96
C ILE A 223 9.45 39.35 43.25
N GLY A 224 10.07 39.94 44.28
CA GLY A 224 9.78 41.32 44.70
C GLY A 224 10.19 42.35 43.64
N LYS A 225 9.56 43.50 43.70
CA LYS A 225 9.84 44.64 42.82
C LYS A 225 11.26 45.17 43.06
N GLY A 226 12.03 45.39 41.98
CA GLY A 226 13.41 45.85 42.02
C GLY A 226 14.46 44.74 42.23
N ALA A 227 14.05 43.47 42.37
CA ALA A 227 14.98 42.34 42.43
C ALA A 227 15.59 42.02 41.08
N LYS A 228 16.85 41.60 41.04
CA LYS A 228 17.50 41.10 39.82
C LYS A 228 17.06 39.67 39.52
N PHE A 229 16.85 39.37 38.25
CA PHE A 229 16.55 38.03 37.79
C PHE A 229 17.85 37.18 37.83
N THR A 230 17.92 36.26 38.76
CA THR A 230 19.01 35.29 38.87
C THR A 230 18.46 33.91 38.50
N GLU A 231 19.32 33.06 37.96
CA GLU A 231 18.92 31.68 37.62
C GLU A 231 18.27 30.96 38.81
N LYS A 232 18.76 31.21 40.01
CA LYS A 232 18.23 30.64 41.26
C LYS A 232 16.79 31.09 41.56
N ASN A 233 16.49 32.38 41.31
CA ASN A 233 15.13 32.92 41.52
C ASN A 233 14.18 32.43 40.42
N LEU A 234 14.67 32.29 39.17
CA LEU A 234 13.86 31.80 38.06
C LEU A 234 13.58 30.29 38.21
N ARG A 235 14.54 29.50 38.69
CA ARG A 235 14.35 28.06 38.90
C ARG A 235 13.34 27.73 40.02
N GLY A 236 13.10 28.66 40.93
CA GLY A 236 12.14 28.49 42.02
C GLY A 236 10.69 28.89 41.70
N LEU A 237 10.41 29.34 40.48
CA LEU A 237 9.09 29.76 40.06
C LEU A 237 8.18 28.60 39.64
N ASP A 238 6.92 28.68 40.03
CA ASP A 238 5.88 27.74 39.53
C ASP A 238 5.33 28.23 38.19
N TYR A 239 5.89 27.75 37.11
CA TYR A 239 5.55 28.14 35.74
C TYR A 239 4.15 27.71 35.30
N ALA A 240 3.51 26.77 36.00
CA ALA A 240 2.14 26.36 35.72
C ALA A 240 1.12 27.43 36.16
N ASN A 241 1.42 28.14 37.28
CA ASN A 241 0.49 29.08 37.90
C ASN A 241 0.98 30.54 37.86
N ILE A 242 2.06 30.84 37.17
CA ILE A 242 2.64 32.18 37.12
C ILE A 242 1.84 33.13 36.22
N ASN A 243 1.74 34.40 36.62
CA ASN A 243 1.17 35.42 35.75
C ASN A 243 2.21 35.86 34.72
N PRO A 244 1.92 35.71 33.40
CA PRO A 244 2.88 36.04 32.35
C PRO A 244 3.06 37.53 32.09
N LEU A 245 2.29 38.42 32.74
CA LEU A 245 2.28 39.84 32.49
C LEU A 245 3.03 40.63 33.56
N GLY A 246 3.69 41.72 33.18
CA GLY A 246 4.24 42.70 34.11
C GLY A 246 5.54 42.30 34.78
N TRP A 247 6.39 41.52 34.15
CA TRP A 247 7.69 41.05 34.69
C TRP A 247 8.74 42.18 34.75
N THR A 248 8.85 42.94 33.65
CA THR A 248 9.92 43.95 33.50
C THR A 248 9.40 45.39 33.43
N GLY A 249 8.14 45.59 33.12
CA GLY A 249 7.58 46.91 32.82
C GLY A 249 7.84 47.40 31.40
N ASP A 250 8.64 46.70 30.62
CA ASP A 250 8.80 46.93 29.17
C ASP A 250 7.86 46.00 28.39
N LYS A 251 6.87 46.62 27.74
CA LYS A 251 5.79 45.90 27.05
C LYS A 251 6.26 44.94 26.00
N LYS A 252 7.37 45.24 25.28
CA LYS A 252 7.90 44.36 24.23
C LYS A 252 8.53 43.09 24.80
N ILE A 253 9.22 43.20 25.92
CA ILE A 253 9.87 42.07 26.59
C ILE A 253 8.81 41.23 27.29
N ASP A 254 7.84 41.87 27.96
CA ASP A 254 6.73 41.14 28.58
C ASP A 254 5.89 40.35 27.57
N ASP A 255 5.66 40.87 26.34
CA ASP A 255 5.00 40.13 25.26
C ASP A 255 5.84 38.92 24.79
N GLN A 256 7.17 39.03 24.75
CA GLN A 256 8.06 37.92 24.44
C GLN A 256 8.06 36.86 25.53
N ILE A 257 8.07 37.27 26.79
CA ILE A 257 7.98 36.38 27.95
C ILE A 257 6.65 35.63 27.92
N ASN A 258 5.55 36.34 27.70
CA ASN A 258 4.22 35.74 27.58
C ASN A 258 4.18 34.68 26.47
N THR A 259 4.73 34.97 25.29
CA THR A 259 4.81 34.02 24.18
C THR A 259 5.67 32.81 24.53
N LEU A 260 6.79 33.02 25.23
CA LEU A 260 7.69 31.97 25.67
C LEU A 260 7.02 31.03 26.69
N LEU A 261 6.38 31.59 27.70
CA LEU A 261 5.64 30.84 28.73
C LEU A 261 4.44 30.10 28.15
N HIS A 262 3.72 30.71 27.21
CA HIS A 262 2.63 30.04 26.51
C HIS A 262 3.14 28.81 25.71
N ASN A 263 4.23 28.94 24.96
CA ASN A 263 4.84 27.84 24.21
C ASN A 263 5.39 26.74 25.14
N TYR A 264 5.93 27.12 26.31
CA TYR A 264 6.39 26.14 27.30
C TYR A 264 5.22 25.33 27.85
N ASN A 265 4.13 26.00 28.24
CA ASN A 265 2.94 25.36 28.79
C ASN A 265 2.29 24.40 27.76
N ILE A 266 2.27 24.75 26.47
CA ILE A 266 1.79 23.85 25.43
C ILE A 266 2.66 22.60 25.38
N LYS A 267 3.99 22.76 25.35
CA LYS A 267 4.90 21.63 25.28
C LYS A 267 4.89 20.76 26.52
N PHE A 268 4.79 21.38 27.68
CA PHE A 268 4.69 20.66 28.95
C PHE A 268 3.39 19.83 29.02
N ASN A 269 2.27 20.40 28.60
CA ASN A 269 0.98 19.70 28.55
C ASN A 269 0.96 18.58 27.49
N GLU A 270 1.64 18.77 26.35
CA GLU A 270 1.82 17.71 25.34
C GLU A 270 2.60 16.51 25.93
N GLU A 271 3.69 16.80 26.64
CA GLU A 271 4.54 15.79 27.26
C GLU A 271 3.84 15.06 28.43
N LEU A 272 3.16 15.82 29.29
CA LEU A 272 2.34 15.26 30.36
C LEU A 272 1.21 14.38 29.82
N GLY A 273 0.57 14.82 28.73
CA GLY A 273 -0.46 14.06 28.04
C GLY A 273 0.09 12.77 27.42
N ARG A 274 1.34 12.80 26.88
CA ARG A 274 2.04 11.61 26.38
C ARG A 274 2.33 10.64 27.52
N TYR A 275 2.93 11.12 28.59
CA TYR A 275 3.24 10.31 29.78
C TYR A 275 1.99 9.62 30.36
N LYS A 276 0.89 10.36 30.53
CA LYS A 276 -0.37 9.79 31.05
C LYS A 276 -0.92 8.71 30.15
N ARG A 277 -0.88 8.89 28.82
CA ARG A 277 -1.34 7.88 27.86
C ARG A 277 -0.45 6.62 27.87
N GLU A 278 0.87 6.79 27.90
CA GLU A 278 1.78 5.66 27.93
C GLU A 278 1.68 4.88 29.24
N LYS A 279 1.55 5.57 30.39
CA LYS A 279 1.31 4.94 31.69
C LYS A 279 -0.01 4.18 31.73
N PHE A 280 -1.07 4.75 31.15
CA PHE A 280 -2.37 4.09 31.02
C PHE A 280 -2.28 2.84 30.16
N ASN A 281 -1.62 2.92 29.00
CA ASN A 281 -1.43 1.78 28.10
C ASN A 281 -0.64 0.63 28.77
N ILE A 282 0.38 0.96 29.56
CA ILE A 282 1.15 -0.06 30.32
C ILE A 282 0.29 -0.72 31.39
N SER A 283 -0.54 0.03 32.10
CA SER A 283 -1.33 -0.48 33.24
C SER A 283 -2.57 -1.26 32.85
N ILE A 284 -3.23 -0.87 31.76
CA ILE A 284 -4.48 -1.52 31.31
C ILE A 284 -4.19 -2.54 30.19
N GLY A 285 -3.11 -2.31 29.42
CA GLY A 285 -2.86 -3.02 28.17
C GLY A 285 -3.75 -2.50 27.04
N ASP A 286 -3.63 -3.11 25.90
CA ASP A 286 -4.43 -2.76 24.73
C ASP A 286 -5.83 -3.37 24.81
N GLU A 287 -6.84 -2.60 24.40
CA GLU A 287 -8.22 -3.09 24.27
C GLU A 287 -8.30 -4.01 23.04
N LEU A 288 -8.38 -5.32 23.30
CA LEU A 288 -8.54 -6.33 22.27
C LEU A 288 -9.91 -7.01 22.37
N PRO A 289 -10.45 -7.53 21.26
CA PRO A 289 -11.69 -8.30 21.25
C PRO A 289 -11.67 -9.47 22.22
N ALA A 290 -12.83 -9.95 22.65
CA ALA A 290 -12.93 -11.09 23.56
C ALA A 290 -12.28 -12.35 22.93
N GLY A 291 -11.44 -13.05 23.71
CA GLY A 291 -10.72 -14.25 23.26
C GLY A 291 -9.41 -14.00 22.50
N VAL A 292 -9.08 -12.74 22.15
CA VAL A 292 -7.80 -12.38 21.54
C VAL A 292 -6.80 -12.00 22.62
N LEU A 293 -5.63 -12.65 22.64
CA LEU A 293 -4.55 -12.40 23.59
C LEU A 293 -3.55 -11.38 23.06
N LYS A 294 -3.19 -11.51 21.77
CA LYS A 294 -2.25 -10.62 21.06
C LYS A 294 -2.76 -10.37 19.65
N LEU A 295 -2.46 -9.20 19.11
CA LEU A 295 -2.70 -8.82 17.72
C LEU A 295 -1.42 -8.23 17.16
N ALA A 296 -0.84 -8.89 16.18
CA ALA A 296 0.33 -8.42 15.47
C ALA A 296 -0.08 -7.83 14.13
N LYS A 297 0.41 -6.63 13.80
CA LYS A 297 0.20 -5.95 12.54
C LYS A 297 1.53 -5.61 11.89
N VAL A 298 1.65 -5.92 10.60
CA VAL A 298 2.82 -5.61 9.78
C VAL A 298 2.38 -4.77 8.59
N TYR A 299 3.08 -3.67 8.35
CA TYR A 299 2.84 -2.77 7.22
C TYR A 299 3.93 -2.98 6.17
N LEU A 300 3.50 -3.37 4.98
CA LEU A 300 4.38 -3.66 3.86
C LEU A 300 4.18 -2.61 2.76
N ALA A 301 5.25 -1.96 2.34
CA ALA A 301 5.25 -1.04 1.21
C ALA A 301 5.71 -1.77 -0.06
N VAL A 302 4.88 -1.72 -1.08
CA VAL A 302 5.14 -2.31 -2.40
C VAL A 302 5.23 -1.20 -3.43
N LYS A 303 6.36 -1.10 -4.15
CA LYS A 303 6.53 -0.19 -5.28
C LYS A 303 6.12 -0.92 -6.56
N ARG A 304 5.06 -0.47 -7.21
CA ARG A 304 4.54 -1.07 -8.44
C ARG A 304 4.79 -0.17 -9.63
N LYS A 305 5.73 -0.57 -10.48
CA LYS A 305 5.95 0.03 -11.79
C LYS A 305 4.85 -0.39 -12.77
N LEU A 306 4.73 0.35 -13.87
CA LEU A 306 3.83 -0.03 -14.94
C LEU A 306 4.32 -1.30 -15.62
N LYS A 307 3.43 -2.29 -15.76
CA LYS A 307 3.71 -3.60 -16.38
C LYS A 307 2.74 -3.88 -17.52
N VAL A 308 3.11 -4.82 -18.39
CA VAL A 308 2.19 -5.39 -19.37
C VAL A 308 1.01 -6.06 -18.64
N GLY A 309 -0.21 -5.78 -19.08
CA GLY A 309 -1.44 -6.24 -18.44
C GLY A 309 -2.08 -5.24 -17.47
N ASP A 310 -1.39 -4.14 -17.14
CA ASP A 310 -1.98 -3.07 -16.34
C ASP A 310 -3.00 -2.27 -17.15
N LYS A 311 -4.05 -1.81 -16.48
CA LYS A 311 -5.13 -1.05 -17.09
C LYS A 311 -4.87 0.45 -16.98
N MET A 312 -4.98 1.13 -18.11
CA MET A 312 -4.86 2.59 -18.20
C MET A 312 -6.12 3.19 -18.83
N ALA A 313 -6.38 4.44 -18.54
CA ALA A 313 -7.50 5.15 -19.12
C ALA A 313 -7.21 6.65 -19.29
N GLY A 314 -7.87 7.28 -20.25
CA GLY A 314 -7.97 8.72 -20.31
C GLY A 314 -9.17 9.25 -19.51
N ARG A 315 -9.55 10.51 -19.77
CA ARG A 315 -10.70 11.19 -19.12
C ARG A 315 -12.03 11.06 -19.86
N HIS A 316 -12.05 10.38 -21.01
CA HIS A 316 -13.20 10.32 -21.94
C HIS A 316 -13.82 8.92 -22.06
N GLY A 317 -13.66 8.07 -21.04
CA GLY A 317 -14.15 6.70 -21.09
C GLY A 317 -13.29 5.75 -21.95
N ASN A 318 -12.19 6.23 -22.51
CA ASN A 318 -11.21 5.46 -23.27
C ASN A 318 -10.32 4.68 -22.30
N LYS A 319 -10.59 3.40 -22.18
CA LYS A 319 -9.84 2.47 -21.34
C LYS A 319 -9.10 1.45 -22.21
N GLY A 320 -7.93 1.03 -21.75
CA GLY A 320 -7.16 0.01 -22.45
C GLY A 320 -6.22 -0.72 -21.52
N ILE A 321 -5.59 -1.75 -22.04
CA ILE A 321 -4.63 -2.60 -21.32
C ILE A 321 -3.28 -2.50 -22.01
N VAL A 322 -2.22 -2.33 -21.24
CA VAL A 322 -0.85 -2.33 -21.76
C VAL A 322 -0.53 -3.70 -22.35
N ALA A 323 -0.36 -3.76 -23.66
CA ALA A 323 -0.04 -5.00 -24.37
C ALA A 323 1.46 -5.20 -24.55
N LYS A 324 2.19 -4.11 -24.79
CA LYS A 324 3.62 -4.16 -25.04
C LYS A 324 4.31 -2.89 -24.55
N ILE A 325 5.50 -3.08 -23.98
CA ILE A 325 6.44 -2.00 -23.66
C ILE A 325 7.57 -2.10 -24.66
N VAL A 326 7.80 -1.05 -25.43
CA VAL A 326 8.78 -1.01 -26.53
C VAL A 326 9.90 -0.07 -26.15
N ARG A 327 11.12 -0.37 -26.60
CA ARG A 327 12.27 0.50 -26.39
C ARG A 327 12.01 1.89 -26.95
N HIS A 328 12.60 2.90 -26.35
CA HIS A 328 12.39 4.28 -26.74
C HIS A 328 12.82 4.56 -28.19
N GLU A 329 13.91 3.91 -28.63
CA GLU A 329 14.46 4.03 -29.98
C GLU A 329 13.56 3.39 -31.05
N ASP A 330 12.84 2.32 -30.69
CA ASP A 330 11.99 1.55 -31.62
C ASP A 330 10.57 2.14 -31.73
N MET A 331 10.23 3.16 -30.94
CA MET A 331 8.92 3.82 -31.00
C MET A 331 8.80 4.69 -32.26
N PRO A 332 7.59 4.83 -32.81
CA PRO A 332 7.33 5.81 -33.87
C PRO A 332 7.73 7.21 -33.43
N PHE A 333 8.33 7.98 -34.34
CA PHE A 333 8.80 9.32 -34.04
C PHE A 333 8.35 10.34 -35.09
N LEU A 334 8.29 11.61 -34.67
CA LEU A 334 7.96 12.76 -35.50
C LEU A 334 9.14 13.15 -36.42
N GLU A 335 8.89 14.01 -37.39
CA GLU A 335 9.91 14.54 -38.30
C GLU A 335 11.06 15.29 -37.58
N ASP A 336 10.77 15.86 -36.40
CA ASP A 336 11.75 16.51 -35.53
C ASP A 336 12.59 15.52 -34.70
N GLY A 337 12.38 14.20 -34.88
CA GLY A 337 13.07 13.15 -34.13
C GLY A 337 12.46 12.83 -32.75
N THR A 338 11.38 13.50 -32.35
CA THR A 338 10.75 13.26 -31.05
C THR A 338 9.90 11.99 -31.11
N PRO A 339 10.20 10.93 -30.32
CA PRO A 339 9.40 9.73 -30.27
C PRO A 339 8.10 9.95 -29.51
N VAL A 340 7.09 9.13 -29.85
CA VAL A 340 5.81 9.12 -29.12
C VAL A 340 5.93 8.22 -27.89
N ASP A 341 5.17 8.52 -26.83
CA ASP A 341 5.17 7.75 -25.59
C ASP A 341 4.17 6.62 -25.61
N ILE A 342 3.08 6.78 -26.35
CA ILE A 342 1.98 5.83 -26.39
C ILE A 342 1.39 5.76 -27.79
N VAL A 343 1.04 4.56 -28.21
CA VAL A 343 0.34 4.32 -29.50
C VAL A 343 -1.02 3.70 -29.20
N LEU A 344 -2.06 4.38 -29.66
CA LEU A 344 -3.45 3.97 -29.48
C LEU A 344 -4.10 3.58 -30.82
N ASN A 345 -5.05 2.65 -30.75
CA ASN A 345 -5.80 2.22 -31.91
C ASN A 345 -6.90 3.25 -32.26
N PRO A 346 -6.90 3.83 -33.45
CA PRO A 346 -7.93 4.78 -33.86
C PRO A 346 -9.33 4.17 -33.98
N LEU A 347 -9.45 2.85 -34.20
CA LEU A 347 -10.73 2.14 -34.31
C LEU A 347 -11.56 2.19 -33.01
N GLY A 348 -10.92 2.43 -31.87
CA GLY A 348 -11.60 2.60 -30.58
C GLY A 348 -12.37 3.91 -30.42
N VAL A 349 -12.24 4.87 -31.36
CA VAL A 349 -12.87 6.19 -31.28
C VAL A 349 -14.24 6.24 -31.96
N PRO A 350 -14.40 5.85 -33.24
CA PRO A 350 -15.65 6.09 -33.99
C PRO A 350 -16.85 5.37 -33.38
N SER A 351 -16.72 4.12 -33.03
CA SER A 351 -17.82 3.31 -32.48
C SER A 351 -18.30 3.79 -31.11
N ARG A 352 -17.43 4.42 -30.33
CA ARG A 352 -17.73 4.91 -28.98
C ARG A 352 -18.07 6.38 -28.92
N MET A 353 -17.91 7.11 -30.03
CA MET A 353 -18.29 8.52 -30.20
C MET A 353 -17.69 9.46 -29.15
N ASN A 354 -16.58 9.10 -28.53
CA ASN A 354 -15.87 9.89 -27.51
C ASN A 354 -14.84 10.84 -28.16
N LEU A 355 -15.31 11.76 -29.01
CA LEU A 355 -14.46 12.69 -29.77
C LEU A 355 -13.66 13.65 -28.89
N GLY A 356 -14.09 13.88 -27.65
CA GLY A 356 -13.40 14.74 -26.71
C GLY A 356 -11.92 14.35 -26.49
N GLN A 357 -11.58 13.07 -26.61
CA GLN A 357 -10.19 12.62 -26.52
C GLN A 357 -9.32 13.15 -27.67
N ILE A 358 -9.87 13.29 -28.87
CA ILE A 358 -9.14 13.83 -30.02
C ILE A 358 -8.94 15.35 -29.84
N TYR A 359 -9.97 16.07 -29.42
CA TYR A 359 -9.87 17.51 -29.14
C TYR A 359 -8.86 17.79 -28.01
N GLU A 360 -8.89 16.99 -26.93
CA GLU A 360 -7.89 17.05 -25.86
C GLU A 360 -6.47 16.83 -26.41
N THR A 361 -6.29 15.83 -27.25
CA THR A 361 -4.99 15.49 -27.83
C THR A 361 -4.40 16.64 -28.64
N ILE A 362 -5.21 17.29 -29.47
CA ILE A 362 -4.78 18.40 -30.32
C ILE A 362 -4.45 19.64 -29.47
N LEU A 363 -5.40 20.03 -28.59
CA LEU A 363 -5.20 21.17 -27.69
C LEU A 363 -4.05 20.95 -26.70
N GLY A 364 -3.82 19.71 -26.28
CA GLY A 364 -2.68 19.35 -25.44
C GLY A 364 -1.35 19.63 -26.13
N TRP A 365 -1.24 19.31 -27.42
CA TRP A 365 -0.02 19.59 -28.20
C TRP A 365 0.17 21.09 -28.42
N THR A 366 -0.90 21.82 -28.76
CA THR A 366 -0.84 23.28 -28.88
C THR A 366 -0.46 23.95 -27.57
N GLY A 367 -1.01 23.47 -26.44
CA GLY A 367 -0.69 23.95 -25.12
C GLY A 367 0.77 23.72 -24.72
N GLU A 368 1.35 22.58 -25.08
CA GLU A 368 2.78 22.31 -24.88
C GLU A 368 3.66 23.30 -25.62
N LYS A 369 3.37 23.55 -26.92
CA LYS A 369 4.16 24.48 -27.74
C LYS A 369 4.00 25.95 -27.33
N LEU A 370 2.80 26.37 -26.97
CA LEU A 370 2.50 27.75 -26.57
C LEU A 370 2.75 28.02 -25.07
N GLY A 371 3.02 26.99 -24.27
CA GLY A 371 3.16 27.13 -22.82
C GLY A 371 1.83 27.45 -22.10
N LEU A 372 0.69 27.11 -22.70
CA LEU A 372 -0.64 27.38 -22.19
C LEU A 372 -1.29 26.14 -21.54
N LYS A 373 -2.18 26.39 -20.60
CA LYS A 373 -3.08 25.38 -20.05
C LYS A 373 -4.51 25.70 -20.48
N PHE A 374 -5.20 24.71 -21.04
CA PHE A 374 -6.60 24.84 -21.43
C PHE A 374 -7.50 24.30 -20.34
N SER A 375 -8.54 25.06 -20.01
CA SER A 375 -9.63 24.64 -19.12
C SER A 375 -10.94 24.77 -19.88
N THR A 376 -11.59 23.63 -20.13
CA THR A 376 -12.83 23.57 -20.89
C THR A 376 -13.95 23.05 -20.00
N PRO A 377 -14.91 23.92 -19.59
CA PRO A 377 -16.14 23.49 -18.90
C PRO A 377 -16.95 22.51 -19.76
N ILE A 378 -17.74 21.65 -19.10
CA ILE A 378 -18.47 20.55 -19.76
C ILE A 378 -19.38 21.04 -20.90
N PHE A 379 -20.07 22.17 -20.71
CA PHE A 379 -21.04 22.71 -21.68
C PHE A 379 -20.54 23.97 -22.40
N ASP A 380 -19.30 24.37 -22.17
CA ASP A 380 -18.67 25.54 -22.80
C ASP A 380 -17.24 25.14 -23.20
N GLY A 381 -17.15 24.17 -24.09
CA GLY A 381 -15.89 23.62 -24.62
C GLY A 381 -15.39 24.44 -25.81
N ALA A 382 -14.17 24.11 -26.28
CA ALA A 382 -13.57 24.70 -27.45
C ALA A 382 -14.32 24.26 -28.74
N THR A 383 -14.58 25.21 -29.63
CA THR A 383 -15.13 24.92 -30.96
C THR A 383 -14.03 24.41 -31.90
N VAL A 384 -14.46 23.81 -33.03
CA VAL A 384 -13.51 23.29 -34.03
C VAL A 384 -12.69 24.43 -34.66
N GLU A 385 -13.34 25.59 -34.86
CA GLU A 385 -12.72 26.80 -35.39
C GLU A 385 -11.64 27.34 -34.45
N GLU A 386 -11.92 27.42 -33.15
CA GLU A 386 -10.94 27.84 -32.13
C GLU A 386 -9.75 26.89 -32.09
N ILE A 387 -9.98 25.57 -32.14
CA ILE A 387 -8.92 24.57 -32.19
C ILE A 387 -8.03 24.77 -33.42
N ALA A 388 -8.62 25.01 -34.58
CA ALA A 388 -7.89 25.27 -35.82
C ALA A 388 -7.06 26.58 -35.73
N GLU A 389 -7.56 27.60 -35.05
CA GLU A 389 -6.83 28.85 -34.81
C GLU A 389 -5.64 28.63 -33.87
N TYR A 390 -5.81 27.93 -32.77
CA TYR A 390 -4.71 27.56 -31.88
C TYR A 390 -3.64 26.71 -32.58
N CYS A 391 -4.04 25.78 -33.45
CA CYS A 391 -3.08 25.00 -34.24
C CYS A 391 -2.23 25.91 -35.15
N LYS A 392 -2.84 26.93 -35.78
CA LYS A 392 -2.10 27.91 -36.60
C LYS A 392 -1.12 28.74 -35.75
N GLN A 393 -1.57 29.20 -34.56
CA GLN A 393 -0.70 29.98 -33.65
C GLN A 393 0.48 29.17 -33.17
N ALA A 394 0.31 27.86 -32.95
CA ALA A 394 1.35 26.96 -32.46
C ALA A 394 2.26 26.40 -33.57
N ASP A 395 2.00 26.75 -34.85
CA ASP A 395 2.68 26.16 -36.01
C ASP A 395 2.65 24.63 -35.99
N ILE A 396 1.44 24.08 -35.78
CA ILE A 396 1.16 22.65 -35.77
C ILE A 396 0.28 22.33 -37.00
N PRO A 397 0.54 21.18 -37.67
CA PRO A 397 -0.34 20.73 -38.76
C PRO A 397 -1.80 20.69 -38.32
N MET A 398 -2.68 21.09 -39.20
CA MET A 398 -4.13 21.17 -38.90
C MET A 398 -4.64 19.85 -38.34
N TYR A 399 -5.34 19.91 -37.22
CA TYR A 399 -5.84 18.77 -36.46
C TYR A 399 -4.79 17.75 -36.02
N GLY A 400 -3.51 18.14 -35.88
CA GLY A 400 -2.43 17.28 -35.46
C GLY A 400 -2.07 16.15 -36.44
N HIS A 401 -2.50 16.25 -37.71
CA HIS A 401 -2.21 15.26 -38.74
C HIS A 401 -0.78 15.40 -39.27
N THR A 402 0.12 14.51 -38.84
CA THR A 402 1.52 14.52 -39.27
C THR A 402 1.98 13.15 -39.72
N TYR A 403 3.08 13.13 -40.47
CA TYR A 403 3.76 11.86 -40.81
C TYR A 403 4.62 11.41 -39.62
N LEU A 404 4.60 10.12 -39.37
CA LEU A 404 5.47 9.46 -38.43
C LEU A 404 6.47 8.55 -39.17
N TYR A 405 7.57 8.27 -38.52
CA TYR A 405 8.62 7.37 -38.98
C TYR A 405 8.69 6.16 -38.03
N ASP A 406 8.93 4.97 -38.58
CA ASP A 406 9.09 3.76 -37.77
C ASP A 406 10.49 3.77 -37.10
N GLY A 407 10.55 3.63 -35.78
CA GLY A 407 11.80 3.61 -35.02
C GLY A 407 12.72 2.45 -35.39
N GLU A 408 12.17 1.31 -35.80
CA GLU A 408 12.98 0.13 -36.16
C GLU A 408 13.62 0.24 -37.56
N THR A 409 12.85 0.76 -38.56
CA THR A 409 13.29 0.80 -39.95
C THR A 409 13.77 2.17 -40.41
N GLY A 410 13.34 3.23 -39.70
CA GLY A 410 13.56 4.63 -40.11
C GLY A 410 12.68 5.06 -41.31
N GLU A 411 11.81 4.20 -41.81
CA GLU A 411 10.95 4.50 -42.94
C GLU A 411 9.72 5.30 -42.52
N ARG A 412 9.27 6.20 -43.40
CA ARG A 412 8.06 6.99 -43.18
C ARG A 412 6.82 6.13 -43.38
N PHE A 413 5.86 6.23 -42.48
CA PHE A 413 4.54 5.62 -42.66
C PHE A 413 3.79 6.24 -43.84
N HIS A 414 3.02 5.42 -44.55
CA HIS A 414 2.30 5.86 -45.76
C HIS A 414 1.19 6.86 -45.46
N GLN A 415 0.57 6.76 -44.31
CA GLN A 415 -0.56 7.61 -43.92
C GLN A 415 -0.17 8.55 -42.76
N LYS A 416 -0.78 9.74 -42.74
CA LYS A 416 -0.67 10.65 -41.62
C LYS A 416 -1.43 10.10 -40.42
N ALA A 417 -0.86 10.28 -39.25
CA ALA A 417 -1.49 9.94 -37.97
C ALA A 417 -1.83 11.22 -37.19
N THR A 418 -2.84 11.17 -36.34
CA THR A 418 -3.12 12.23 -35.38
C THR A 418 -2.16 12.06 -34.21
N VAL A 419 -1.35 13.08 -33.95
CA VAL A 419 -0.40 13.14 -32.84
C VAL A 419 -0.75 14.28 -31.92
N GLY A 420 -0.46 14.14 -30.64
CA GLY A 420 -0.63 15.20 -29.67
C GLY A 420 -0.37 14.74 -28.25
N ILE A 421 -0.97 15.40 -27.28
CA ILE A 421 -0.80 15.09 -25.86
C ILE A 421 -2.13 14.79 -25.22
N ILE A 422 -2.20 13.68 -24.52
CA ILE A 422 -3.38 13.25 -23.76
C ILE A 422 -3.00 12.99 -22.29
N TYR A 423 -3.93 13.30 -21.41
CA TYR A 423 -3.81 12.99 -19.98
C TYR A 423 -4.25 11.55 -19.73
N VAL A 424 -3.33 10.72 -19.20
CA VAL A 424 -3.55 9.31 -18.98
C VAL A 424 -3.40 8.98 -17.49
N ILE A 425 -4.23 8.06 -17.01
CA ILE A 425 -4.29 7.62 -15.63
C ILE A 425 -4.08 6.11 -15.57
N LYS A 426 -3.22 5.64 -14.68
CA LYS A 426 -3.11 4.21 -14.33
C LYS A 426 -4.27 3.86 -13.39
N LEU A 427 -5.03 2.84 -13.73
CA LEU A 427 -6.13 2.36 -12.89
C LEU A 427 -5.64 1.35 -11.85
N HIS A 428 -6.41 1.19 -10.77
CA HIS A 428 -6.07 0.23 -9.69
C HIS A 428 -6.28 -1.25 -10.08
N HIS A 429 -6.65 -1.51 -11.33
CA HIS A 429 -6.73 -2.86 -11.89
C HIS A 429 -5.39 -3.29 -12.46
N MET A 430 -4.49 -3.75 -11.60
CA MET A 430 -3.14 -4.18 -11.96
C MET A 430 -3.06 -5.69 -12.14
N VAL A 431 -2.19 -6.13 -13.04
CA VAL A 431 -2.01 -7.56 -13.34
C VAL A 431 -1.56 -8.37 -12.13
N ASP A 432 -0.70 -7.81 -11.28
CA ASP A 432 -0.19 -8.49 -10.08
C ASP A 432 -1.31 -8.91 -9.11
N ASP A 433 -2.39 -8.15 -9.05
CA ASP A 433 -3.54 -8.47 -8.20
C ASP A 433 -4.47 -9.53 -8.83
N LYS A 434 -4.40 -9.73 -10.14
CA LYS A 434 -5.31 -10.61 -10.89
C LYS A 434 -4.67 -11.93 -11.33
N MET A 435 -3.35 -11.95 -11.50
CA MET A 435 -2.62 -13.15 -11.87
C MET A 435 -2.74 -14.19 -10.76
N HIS A 436 -3.21 -15.38 -11.11
CA HIS A 436 -3.44 -16.46 -10.16
C HIS A 436 -3.24 -17.82 -10.83
N ALA A 437 -2.57 -18.73 -10.11
CA ALA A 437 -2.39 -20.12 -10.51
C ALA A 437 -2.54 -21.01 -9.28
N ARG A 438 -2.97 -22.24 -9.50
CA ARG A 438 -3.12 -23.25 -8.46
C ARG A 438 -2.65 -24.61 -8.99
N SER A 439 -1.92 -25.32 -8.15
CA SER A 439 -1.67 -26.77 -8.34
C SER A 439 -2.52 -27.58 -7.33
N ILE A 440 -2.19 -27.48 -6.06
CA ILE A 440 -2.90 -28.08 -4.93
C ILE A 440 -3.32 -26.97 -3.98
N GLY A 441 -4.46 -27.09 -3.33
CA GLY A 441 -4.95 -26.08 -2.40
C GLY A 441 -6.13 -26.58 -1.56
N PRO A 442 -6.83 -25.70 -0.85
CA PRO A 442 -7.94 -26.08 0.01
C PRO A 442 -9.17 -26.53 -0.79
N TYR A 443 -9.91 -27.45 -0.20
CA TYR A 443 -11.13 -28.04 -0.76
C TYR A 443 -12.32 -27.79 0.17
N SER A 444 -13.54 -27.78 -0.40
CA SER A 444 -14.78 -27.72 0.38
C SER A 444 -14.94 -28.98 1.24
N LEU A 445 -15.47 -28.84 2.44
CA LEU A 445 -15.65 -29.96 3.36
C LEU A 445 -16.70 -30.98 2.88
N ILE A 446 -17.78 -30.51 2.26
CA ILE A 446 -18.90 -31.37 1.86
C ILE A 446 -18.69 -31.94 0.46
N THR A 447 -18.52 -31.07 -0.54
CA THR A 447 -18.42 -31.47 -1.94
C THR A 447 -17.03 -31.91 -2.36
N GLN A 448 -16.00 -31.66 -1.54
CA GLN A 448 -14.59 -31.94 -1.85
C GLN A 448 -14.08 -31.25 -3.13
N GLN A 449 -14.78 -30.24 -3.61
CA GLN A 449 -14.38 -29.44 -4.76
C GLN A 449 -13.38 -28.37 -4.35
N PRO A 450 -12.46 -27.96 -5.25
CA PRO A 450 -11.59 -26.82 -5.00
C PRO A 450 -12.38 -25.56 -4.65
N LEU A 451 -11.92 -24.80 -3.65
CA LEU A 451 -12.50 -23.50 -3.35
C LEU A 451 -12.31 -22.54 -4.53
N GLY A 452 -13.14 -21.50 -4.61
CA GLY A 452 -13.04 -20.44 -5.62
C GLY A 452 -12.35 -19.19 -5.09
N GLY A 453 -11.77 -18.41 -6.02
CA GLY A 453 -11.18 -17.10 -5.71
C GLY A 453 -9.69 -17.12 -5.36
N LYS A 454 -8.98 -16.04 -5.74
CA LYS A 454 -7.54 -15.88 -5.51
C LYS A 454 -7.19 -15.83 -4.02
N ALA A 455 -8.00 -15.15 -3.21
CA ALA A 455 -7.74 -14.99 -1.77
C ALA A 455 -7.73 -16.32 -1.01
N GLN A 456 -8.48 -17.31 -1.47
CA GLN A 456 -8.55 -18.65 -0.87
C GLN A 456 -7.66 -19.67 -1.56
N PHE A 457 -6.74 -19.23 -2.41
CA PHE A 457 -5.92 -20.09 -3.26
C PHE A 457 -6.80 -21.10 -4.04
N GLY A 458 -7.89 -20.60 -4.61
CA GLY A 458 -8.92 -21.39 -5.27
C GLY A 458 -8.60 -21.72 -6.71
N GLY A 459 -9.38 -22.67 -7.27
CA GLY A 459 -9.31 -23.05 -8.67
C GLY A 459 -10.22 -22.22 -9.56
N GLN A 460 -10.05 -22.38 -10.87
CA GLN A 460 -10.93 -21.80 -11.89
C GLN A 460 -12.22 -22.61 -11.97
N ARG A 461 -13.35 -21.92 -12.19
CA ARG A 461 -14.62 -22.59 -12.42
C ARG A 461 -14.72 -23.07 -13.87
N PHE A 462 -14.90 -24.37 -14.04
CA PHE A 462 -15.28 -24.97 -15.30
C PHE A 462 -16.81 -25.13 -15.33
N GLY A 463 -17.48 -24.18 -15.97
CA GLY A 463 -18.95 -24.08 -15.95
C GLY A 463 -19.62 -25.05 -16.92
N GLU A 464 -20.95 -25.03 -16.96
CA GLU A 464 -21.78 -25.87 -17.83
C GLU A 464 -21.49 -25.62 -19.31
N MET A 465 -21.32 -24.36 -19.72
CA MET A 465 -21.01 -24.01 -21.10
C MET A 465 -19.65 -24.52 -21.57
N GLU A 466 -18.64 -24.51 -20.70
CA GLU A 466 -17.31 -25.06 -20.98
C GLU A 466 -17.36 -26.59 -21.14
N VAL A 467 -18.22 -27.27 -20.38
CA VAL A 467 -18.51 -28.71 -20.53
C VAL A 467 -19.09 -29.00 -21.91
N TRP A 468 -20.06 -28.21 -22.37
CA TRP A 468 -20.63 -28.35 -23.71
C TRP A 468 -19.61 -28.17 -24.82
N ALA A 469 -18.66 -27.27 -24.62
CA ALA A 469 -17.57 -27.07 -25.58
C ALA A 469 -16.70 -28.33 -25.72
N LEU A 470 -16.33 -28.98 -24.62
CA LEU A 470 -15.57 -30.23 -24.64
C LEU A 470 -16.36 -31.39 -25.23
N GLU A 471 -17.67 -31.45 -24.97
CA GLU A 471 -18.57 -32.42 -25.59
C GLU A 471 -18.61 -32.25 -27.12
N ALA A 472 -18.70 -31.02 -27.59
CA ALA A 472 -18.69 -30.68 -29.02
C ALA A 472 -17.39 -31.10 -29.70
N TYR A 473 -16.24 -31.00 -29.01
CA TYR A 473 -14.94 -31.49 -29.52
C TYR A 473 -14.77 -33.01 -29.39
N GLY A 474 -15.68 -33.70 -28.70
CA GLY A 474 -15.56 -35.14 -28.42
C GLY A 474 -14.39 -35.51 -27.48
N ALA A 475 -13.94 -34.54 -26.65
CA ALA A 475 -12.80 -34.69 -25.74
C ALA A 475 -13.21 -35.34 -24.41
N SER A 476 -13.72 -36.60 -24.46
CA SER A 476 -14.30 -37.29 -23.31
C SER A 476 -13.29 -37.57 -22.20
N ASN A 477 -12.06 -37.93 -22.52
CA ASN A 477 -11.01 -38.21 -21.52
C ASN A 477 -10.60 -36.97 -20.75
N ILE A 478 -10.49 -35.83 -21.44
CA ILE A 478 -10.18 -34.52 -20.79
C ILE A 478 -11.32 -34.11 -19.88
N LEU A 479 -12.57 -34.25 -20.34
CA LEU A 479 -13.74 -33.95 -19.54
C LEU A 479 -13.80 -34.82 -18.28
N GLN A 480 -13.55 -36.11 -18.38
CA GLN A 480 -13.48 -37.03 -17.24
C GLN A 480 -12.41 -36.59 -16.23
N GLU A 481 -11.22 -36.25 -16.70
CA GLU A 481 -10.12 -35.80 -15.86
C GLU A 481 -10.47 -34.49 -15.10
N LEU A 482 -11.08 -33.53 -15.80
CA LEU A 482 -11.49 -32.25 -15.21
C LEU A 482 -12.57 -32.43 -14.14
N LEU A 483 -13.51 -33.37 -14.33
CA LEU A 483 -14.60 -33.62 -13.40
C LEU A 483 -14.20 -34.49 -12.19
N THR A 484 -13.12 -35.27 -12.26
CA THR A 484 -12.71 -36.25 -11.25
C THR A 484 -11.35 -35.96 -10.63
N LEU A 485 -10.26 -36.32 -11.30
CA LEU A 485 -8.89 -36.26 -10.78
C LEU A 485 -8.44 -34.84 -10.44
N LYS A 486 -8.90 -33.85 -11.19
CA LYS A 486 -8.59 -32.42 -10.96
C LYS A 486 -9.61 -31.72 -10.06
N SER A 487 -10.69 -32.38 -9.67
CA SER A 487 -11.78 -31.77 -8.89
C SER A 487 -12.03 -32.50 -7.58
N ASP A 488 -13.01 -33.42 -7.52
CA ASP A 488 -13.60 -33.94 -6.30
C ASP A 488 -13.40 -35.43 -6.01
N ASP A 489 -12.64 -36.15 -6.84
CA ASP A 489 -12.21 -37.52 -6.54
C ASP A 489 -11.05 -37.53 -5.53
N ILE A 490 -11.36 -37.71 -4.25
CA ILE A 490 -10.39 -37.65 -3.14
C ILE A 490 -9.26 -38.67 -3.32
N ILE A 491 -9.60 -39.92 -3.62
CA ILE A 491 -8.63 -41.00 -3.76
C ILE A 491 -7.83 -40.84 -5.06
N GLY A 492 -8.52 -40.45 -6.13
CA GLY A 492 -7.90 -40.20 -7.44
C GLY A 492 -6.89 -39.07 -7.38
N ARG A 493 -7.16 -37.95 -6.69
CA ARG A 493 -6.24 -36.83 -6.50
C ARG A 493 -4.93 -37.26 -5.84
N ALA A 494 -5.03 -37.97 -4.71
CA ALA A 494 -3.85 -38.41 -3.96
C ALA A 494 -2.98 -39.37 -4.78
N LYS A 495 -3.59 -40.37 -5.45
CA LYS A 495 -2.87 -41.30 -6.31
C LYS A 495 -2.26 -40.65 -7.54
N THR A 496 -2.95 -39.66 -8.13
CA THR A 496 -2.43 -38.89 -9.27
C THR A 496 -1.20 -38.09 -8.88
N TYR A 497 -1.23 -37.42 -7.72
CA TYR A 497 -0.07 -36.71 -7.22
C TYR A 497 1.11 -37.64 -6.93
N GLU A 498 0.87 -38.79 -6.32
CA GLU A 498 1.86 -39.83 -6.08
C GLU A 498 2.48 -40.35 -7.40
N ALA A 499 1.65 -40.64 -8.42
CA ALA A 499 2.09 -41.10 -9.72
C ALA A 499 2.95 -40.04 -10.43
N ILE A 500 2.58 -38.75 -10.38
CA ILE A 500 3.38 -37.64 -10.94
C ILE A 500 4.76 -37.55 -10.27
N VAL A 501 4.81 -37.63 -8.94
CA VAL A 501 6.07 -37.57 -8.18
C VAL A 501 6.97 -38.77 -8.50
N LYS A 502 6.40 -39.97 -8.69
CA LYS A 502 7.14 -41.20 -9.04
C LYS A 502 7.45 -41.32 -10.51
N GLY A 503 6.86 -40.52 -11.40
CA GLY A 503 6.97 -40.63 -12.84
C GLY A 503 6.19 -41.81 -13.43
N GLU A 504 5.15 -42.27 -12.75
CA GLU A 504 4.28 -43.38 -13.16
C GLU A 504 3.07 -42.87 -13.95
N ASN A 505 2.34 -43.77 -14.60
CA ASN A 505 1.12 -43.44 -15.32
C ASN A 505 0.01 -43.05 -14.37
N VAL A 506 -0.78 -42.04 -14.75
CA VAL A 506 -1.95 -41.54 -13.98
C VAL A 506 -2.98 -42.69 -13.83
N PRO A 507 -3.52 -42.92 -12.61
CA PRO A 507 -4.51 -43.98 -12.38
C PRO A 507 -5.84 -43.66 -13.07
N ARG A 508 -6.70 -44.69 -13.19
CA ARG A 508 -8.07 -44.50 -13.69
C ARG A 508 -8.86 -43.63 -12.70
N ALA A 509 -9.69 -42.75 -13.26
CA ALA A 509 -10.60 -41.90 -12.48
C ALA A 509 -11.62 -42.74 -11.68
N GLY A 510 -11.91 -42.27 -10.46
CA GLY A 510 -12.96 -42.79 -9.60
C GLY A 510 -14.31 -42.12 -9.82
N VAL A 511 -15.14 -42.13 -8.80
CA VAL A 511 -16.46 -41.47 -8.77
C VAL A 511 -16.31 -40.12 -8.08
N PRO A 512 -16.87 -39.02 -8.65
CA PRO A 512 -16.91 -37.71 -8.00
C PRO A 512 -17.62 -37.75 -6.66
N GLU A 513 -17.06 -37.14 -5.62
CA GLU A 513 -17.71 -37.11 -4.28
C GLU A 513 -19.03 -36.31 -4.29
N SER A 514 -19.12 -35.28 -5.15
CA SER A 514 -20.38 -34.56 -5.35
C SER A 514 -21.52 -35.43 -5.85
N PHE A 515 -21.22 -36.49 -6.63
CA PHE A 515 -22.21 -37.49 -7.01
C PHE A 515 -22.65 -38.34 -5.82
N ASN A 516 -21.76 -38.73 -4.92
CA ASN A 516 -22.09 -39.44 -3.69
C ASN A 516 -23.02 -38.60 -2.80
N VAL A 517 -22.71 -37.30 -2.66
CA VAL A 517 -23.59 -36.36 -1.92
C VAL A 517 -24.99 -36.32 -2.54
N LEU A 518 -25.09 -36.21 -3.88
CA LEU A 518 -26.37 -36.23 -4.58
C LEU A 518 -27.17 -37.52 -4.30
N VAL A 519 -26.52 -38.67 -4.34
CA VAL A 519 -27.17 -39.97 -4.05
C VAL A 519 -27.65 -40.02 -2.61
N HIS A 520 -26.89 -39.48 -1.66
CA HIS A 520 -27.31 -39.42 -0.25
C HIS A 520 -28.49 -38.47 -0.02
N GLU A 521 -28.52 -37.33 -0.69
CA GLU A 521 -29.62 -36.38 -0.60
C GLU A 521 -30.94 -36.90 -1.26
N LEU A 522 -30.82 -37.76 -2.27
CA LEU A 522 -31.96 -38.38 -2.95
C LEU A 522 -32.55 -39.59 -2.20
N ARG A 523 -31.84 -40.19 -1.26
CA ARG A 523 -32.29 -41.29 -0.40
C ARG A 523 -33.02 -40.76 0.83
#